data_507590862a2dbe721ec904f08558c744
#
_entry.id   507590862a2dbe721ec904f08558c744
#
_cell.length_a   1.000
_cell.length_b   1.000
_cell.length_c   1.000
_cell.angle_alpha   90.00
_cell.angle_beta   90.00
_cell.angle_gamma   90.00
#
_symmetry.space_group_name_H-M   'P 1'
#
loop_
_entity.id
_entity.type
_entity.pdbx_description
1 polymer ?
#
loop_
_entity_poly.entity_id
_entity_poly.type
_entity_poly.pdbx_seq_one_letter_code
_entity_poly.pdbx_strand_id
1 'polypeptide(L)'
;MSSSGAAGGGATGEDAFLQVLGQEPVTANGVRGSKMMWNYFADALARLRAWPRLHLASDASDLDVLAAAFPGMRYIWLRREDKLQQAISWWRASATGQYSLARGEEPAPPPPFDRQAISRLARYAQQCESGWREWFAAHSIAPCEVVYEQMTSGLARVVGDLAAVLEVALPPGLGQIRPRLRRQADHHTGRLVELFNRPSPSPRQIRQSPAC
;
A
#
# COMPACT_ATOMS: atom_id res chain seq x y z
N MET A 1 -40.22 37.45 -6.33
CA MET A 1 -40.24 36.16 -5.62
C MET A 1 -38.92 35.49 -5.91
N SER A 2 -37.98 35.56 -4.95
CA SER A 2 -36.61 35.18 -5.04
C SER A 2 -36.46 33.70 -4.72
N SER A 3 -35.90 32.92 -5.63
CA SER A 3 -35.48 31.54 -5.35
C SER A 3 -33.98 31.52 -5.02
N SER A 4 -33.70 31.33 -3.76
CA SER A 4 -32.36 31.13 -3.23
C SER A 4 -31.89 29.70 -3.59
N GLY A 5 -30.92 29.59 -4.48
CA GLY A 5 -30.22 28.34 -4.77
C GLY A 5 -29.14 28.12 -3.72
N ALA A 6 -29.34 27.14 -2.86
CA ALA A 6 -28.30 26.66 -1.94
C ALA A 6 -27.24 25.92 -2.75
N ALA A 7 -26.04 26.50 -2.86
CA ALA A 7 -24.87 25.82 -3.33
C ALA A 7 -24.44 24.81 -2.25
N GLY A 8 -24.67 23.53 -2.50
CA GLY A 8 -24.09 22.44 -1.73
C GLY A 8 -22.59 22.41 -1.97
N GLY A 9 -21.80 22.93 -1.02
CA GLY A 9 -20.34 22.78 -1.01
C GLY A 9 -20.02 21.31 -0.82
N GLY A 10 -19.58 20.64 -1.88
CA GLY A 10 -18.97 19.32 -1.78
C GLY A 10 -17.70 19.44 -0.93
N ALA A 11 -17.62 18.71 0.19
CA ALA A 11 -16.40 18.57 0.95
C ALA A 11 -15.31 18.07 0.00
N THR A 12 -14.27 18.85 -0.20
CA THR A 12 -13.13 18.47 -1.03
C THR A 12 -12.40 17.31 -0.32
N GLY A 13 -11.81 16.39 -1.08
CA GLY A 13 -11.09 15.24 -0.51
C GLY A 13 -9.98 15.60 0.48
N GLU A 14 -9.62 16.87 0.56
CA GLU A 14 -8.71 17.44 1.56
C GLU A 14 -9.30 17.39 2.96
N ASP A 15 -10.54 17.71 3.12
CA ASP A 15 -11.20 17.72 4.43
C ASP A 15 -11.33 16.33 5.03
N ALA A 16 -11.55 15.31 4.21
CA ALA A 16 -11.68 13.93 4.67
C ALA A 16 -10.37 13.38 5.24
N PHE A 17 -9.21 13.65 4.61
CA PHE A 17 -7.90 13.23 5.10
C PHE A 17 -7.57 13.90 6.45
N LEU A 18 -7.75 15.21 6.52
CA LEU A 18 -7.47 15.98 7.72
C LEU A 18 -8.46 15.69 8.86
N GLN A 19 -9.72 15.41 8.53
CA GLN A 19 -10.73 14.96 9.50
C GLN A 19 -10.36 13.62 10.12
N VAL A 20 -9.90 12.65 9.34
CA VAL A 20 -9.43 11.35 9.85
C VAL A 20 -8.25 11.52 10.82
N LEU A 21 -7.32 12.43 10.52
CA LEU A 21 -6.19 12.73 11.40
C LEU A 21 -6.60 13.41 12.71
N GLY A 22 -7.64 14.23 12.67
CA GLY A 22 -8.17 14.94 13.85
C GLY A 22 -9.10 14.12 14.74
N GLN A 23 -9.44 12.88 14.37
CA GLN A 23 -10.34 12.03 15.16
C GLN A 23 -9.62 11.41 16.36
N GLU A 24 -10.39 11.15 17.43
CA GLU A 24 -9.94 10.39 18.59
C GLU A 24 -9.40 8.99 18.19
N PRO A 25 -8.48 8.40 18.96
CA PRO A 25 -7.97 7.06 18.69
C PRO A 25 -9.09 6.04 18.52
N VAL A 26 -9.03 5.24 17.47
CA VAL A 26 -10.08 4.26 17.15
C VAL A 26 -10.03 3.02 18.04
N THR A 27 -8.85 2.73 18.62
CA THR A 27 -8.62 1.55 19.43
C THR A 27 -8.63 1.86 20.92
N ALA A 28 -9.16 0.94 21.75
CA ALA A 28 -9.25 1.10 23.20
C ALA A 28 -7.88 1.29 23.91
N ASN A 29 -6.79 0.88 23.27
CA ASN A 29 -5.43 1.05 23.77
C ASN A 29 -4.73 2.32 23.26
N GLY A 30 -5.48 3.24 22.61
CA GLY A 30 -4.95 4.53 22.16
C GLY A 30 -4.08 4.47 20.90
N VAL A 31 -3.93 3.32 20.25
CA VAL A 31 -3.15 3.19 19.03
C VAL A 31 -3.99 3.57 17.81
N ARG A 32 -3.42 4.42 16.96
CA ARG A 32 -3.95 4.76 15.63
C ARG A 32 -2.97 4.29 14.57
N GLY A 33 -3.45 3.63 13.53
CA GLY A 33 -2.65 3.24 12.38
C GLY A 33 -3.08 3.98 11.11
N SER A 34 -2.11 4.42 10.32
CA SER A 34 -2.35 4.95 8.98
C SER A 34 -1.42 4.25 7.99
N LYS A 35 -1.92 3.98 6.79
CA LYS A 35 -1.12 3.42 5.70
C LYS A 35 -0.78 4.52 4.70
N MET A 36 0.53 4.73 4.51
CA MET A 36 1.05 5.68 3.53
C MET A 36 1.78 4.95 2.41
N MET A 37 1.46 5.27 1.17
CA MET A 37 2.17 4.77 0.00
C MET A 37 3.12 5.85 -0.52
N TRP A 38 4.27 5.44 -1.04
CA TRP A 38 5.33 6.37 -1.48
C TRP A 38 4.83 7.47 -2.43
N ASN A 39 4.01 7.09 -3.41
CA ASN A 39 3.48 8.03 -4.41
C ASN A 39 2.54 9.11 -3.86
N TYR A 40 2.01 8.93 -2.65
CA TYR A 40 1.16 9.92 -1.97
C TYR A 40 1.88 10.66 -0.85
N PHE A 41 3.13 10.27 -0.54
CA PHE A 41 3.83 10.76 0.64
C PHE A 41 4.14 12.25 0.55
N ALA A 42 4.67 12.71 -0.59
CA ALA A 42 4.97 14.14 -0.79
C ALA A 42 3.70 15.02 -0.73
N ASP A 43 2.60 14.55 -1.32
CA ASP A 43 1.31 15.25 -1.27
C ASP A 43 0.75 15.28 0.16
N ALA A 44 0.85 14.18 0.90
CA ALA A 44 0.44 14.13 2.30
C ALA A 44 1.24 15.10 3.17
N LEU A 45 2.56 15.17 2.99
CA LEU A 45 3.41 16.14 3.68
C LEU A 45 3.02 17.59 3.35
N ALA A 46 2.77 17.90 2.08
CA ALA A 46 2.34 19.23 1.66
C ALA A 46 1.00 19.62 2.31
N ARG A 47 0.04 18.71 2.38
CA ARG A 47 -1.24 18.93 3.05
C ARG A 47 -1.09 19.14 4.55
N LEU A 48 -0.24 18.33 5.21
CA LEU A 48 0.06 18.49 6.64
C LEU A 48 0.72 19.84 6.93
N ARG A 49 1.66 20.29 6.10
CA ARG A 49 2.30 21.62 6.24
C ARG A 49 1.29 22.75 6.11
N ALA A 50 0.31 22.61 5.24
CA ALA A 50 -0.75 23.58 5.04
C ALA A 50 -1.85 23.52 6.12
N TRP A 51 -1.82 22.54 7.02
CA TRP A 51 -2.86 22.38 8.04
C TRP A 51 -2.66 23.33 9.20
N PRO A 52 -3.56 24.34 9.40
CA PRO A 52 -3.35 25.41 10.40
C PRO A 52 -3.24 24.91 11.84
N ARG A 53 -3.79 23.73 12.14
CA ARG A 53 -3.76 23.15 13.49
C ARG A 53 -2.37 22.70 13.95
N LEU A 54 -1.44 22.47 13.01
CA LEU A 54 -0.10 21.98 13.38
C LEU A 54 0.84 23.09 13.87
N HIS A 55 0.51 24.36 13.64
CA HIS A 55 1.33 25.51 14.07
C HIS A 55 2.83 25.35 13.79
N LEU A 56 3.16 24.91 12.58
CA LEU A 56 4.53 24.59 12.17
C LEU A 56 5.35 25.87 11.95
N ALA A 57 6.64 25.80 12.27
CA ALA A 57 7.61 26.80 11.84
C ALA A 57 7.74 26.79 10.30
N SER A 58 8.09 27.93 9.69
CA SER A 58 8.22 28.05 8.24
C SER A 58 9.32 27.17 7.63
N ASP A 59 10.33 26.80 8.42
CA ASP A 59 11.48 25.96 8.08
C ASP A 59 11.37 24.53 8.64
N ALA A 60 10.19 24.14 9.14
CA ALA A 60 9.96 22.81 9.69
C ALA A 60 10.36 21.70 8.70
N SER A 61 11.17 20.75 9.15
CA SER A 61 11.54 19.57 8.36
C SER A 61 10.35 18.62 8.17
N ASP A 62 10.50 17.62 7.27
CA ASP A 62 9.48 16.57 7.11
C ASP A 62 9.22 15.80 8.41
N LEU A 63 10.27 15.59 9.22
CA LEU A 63 10.13 14.94 10.52
C LEU A 63 9.38 15.79 11.52
N ASP A 64 9.61 17.12 11.55
CA ASP A 64 8.86 18.02 12.43
C ASP A 64 7.37 18.02 12.07
N VAL A 65 7.05 18.03 10.77
CA VAL A 65 5.67 17.92 10.28
C VAL A 65 5.01 16.63 10.74
N LEU A 66 5.71 15.51 10.56
CA LEU A 66 5.19 14.20 10.94
C LEU A 66 5.08 14.04 12.45
N ALA A 67 6.05 14.55 13.22
CA ALA A 67 6.02 14.50 14.69
C ALA A 67 4.88 15.35 15.26
N ALA A 68 4.62 16.52 14.67
CA ALA A 68 3.50 17.37 15.06
C ALA A 68 2.14 16.74 14.73
N ALA A 69 2.03 16.09 13.56
CA ALA A 69 0.79 15.43 13.12
C ALA A 69 0.53 14.10 13.86
N PHE A 70 1.59 13.37 14.21
CA PHE A 70 1.54 12.02 14.77
C PHE A 70 2.49 11.88 15.97
N PRO A 71 2.16 12.44 17.13
CA PRO A 71 2.99 12.35 18.33
C PRO A 71 3.26 10.88 18.69
N GLY A 72 4.52 10.55 18.97
CA GLY A 72 4.92 9.19 19.34
C GLY A 72 4.86 8.17 18.19
N MET A 73 4.91 8.61 16.94
CA MET A 73 4.82 7.75 15.76
C MET A 73 5.89 6.66 15.76
N ARG A 74 5.50 5.45 15.36
CA ARG A 74 6.38 4.34 15.03
C ARG A 74 6.28 4.01 13.55
N TYR A 75 7.41 3.78 12.90
CA TYR A 75 7.46 3.47 11.49
C TYR A 75 7.46 1.96 11.28
N ILE A 76 6.46 1.46 10.56
CA ILE A 76 6.37 0.07 10.11
C ILE A 76 6.50 0.07 8.60
N TRP A 77 7.53 -0.59 8.08
CA TRP A 77 7.78 -0.67 6.65
C TRP A 77 7.36 -2.04 6.10
N LEU A 78 6.17 -2.09 5.53
CA LEU A 78 5.68 -3.27 4.84
C LEU A 78 6.23 -3.30 3.42
N ARG A 79 7.07 -4.28 3.12
CA ARG A 79 7.64 -4.50 1.79
C ARG A 79 7.36 -5.91 1.28
N ARG A 80 7.55 -6.11 0.00
CA ARG A 80 7.43 -7.40 -0.65
C ARG A 80 8.72 -7.71 -1.41
N GLU A 81 9.29 -8.90 -1.22
CA GLU A 81 10.54 -9.30 -1.87
C GLU A 81 10.31 -9.62 -3.34
N ASP A 82 9.30 -10.42 -3.65
CA ASP A 82 8.95 -10.79 -5.02
C ASP A 82 8.21 -9.66 -5.73
N LYS A 83 8.97 -8.80 -6.43
CA LYS A 83 8.43 -7.67 -7.20
C LYS A 83 7.63 -8.09 -8.42
N LEU A 84 7.93 -9.24 -9.00
CA LEU A 84 7.16 -9.75 -10.13
C LEU A 84 5.78 -10.20 -9.68
N GLN A 85 5.67 -10.98 -8.61
CA GLN A 85 4.38 -11.35 -8.05
C GLN A 85 3.60 -10.15 -7.52
N GLN A 86 4.29 -9.15 -6.94
CA GLN A 86 3.67 -7.88 -6.54
C GLN A 86 3.05 -7.18 -7.74
N ALA A 87 3.79 -7.05 -8.83
CA ALA A 87 3.34 -6.41 -10.06
C ALA A 87 2.19 -7.15 -10.74
N ILE A 88 2.24 -8.48 -10.80
CA ILE A 88 1.16 -9.31 -11.33
C ILE A 88 -0.12 -9.12 -10.51
N SER A 89 0.00 -9.15 -9.18
CA SER A 89 -1.15 -8.92 -8.29
C SER A 89 -1.76 -7.53 -8.49
N TRP A 90 -0.91 -6.51 -8.60
CA TRP A 90 -1.35 -5.13 -8.82
C TRP A 90 -1.98 -4.95 -10.20
N TRP A 91 -1.37 -5.50 -11.25
CA TRP A 91 -1.91 -5.48 -12.60
C TRP A 91 -3.30 -6.11 -12.66
N ARG A 92 -3.48 -7.31 -12.07
CA ARG A 92 -4.79 -7.96 -11.97
C ARG A 92 -5.81 -7.07 -11.26
N ALA A 93 -5.46 -6.55 -10.09
CA ALA A 93 -6.35 -5.70 -9.30
C ALA A 93 -6.76 -4.44 -10.06
N SER A 94 -5.82 -3.79 -10.76
CA SER A 94 -6.10 -2.58 -11.55
C SER A 94 -6.99 -2.86 -12.77
N ALA A 95 -6.80 -4.02 -13.41
CA ALA A 95 -7.58 -4.39 -14.59
C ALA A 95 -8.99 -4.89 -14.27
N THR A 96 -9.19 -5.47 -13.07
CA THR A 96 -10.48 -6.05 -12.65
C THR A 96 -11.26 -5.18 -11.67
N GLY A 97 -10.62 -4.18 -11.08
CA GLY A 97 -11.15 -3.40 -9.96
C GLY A 97 -11.17 -4.16 -8.62
N GLN A 98 -10.76 -5.44 -8.58
CA GLN A 98 -10.80 -6.28 -7.38
C GLN A 98 -9.46 -6.23 -6.63
N TYR A 99 -9.32 -5.28 -5.72
CA TYR A 99 -8.11 -5.09 -4.89
C TYR A 99 -8.06 -6.00 -3.66
N SER A 100 -9.19 -6.56 -3.26
CA SER A 100 -9.29 -7.50 -2.15
C SER A 100 -10.26 -8.62 -2.51
N LEU A 101 -10.11 -9.77 -1.86
CA LEU A 101 -10.99 -10.91 -2.01
C LEU A 101 -11.38 -11.40 -0.63
N ALA A 102 -12.62 -11.18 -0.24
CA ALA A 102 -13.15 -11.68 1.02
C ALA A 102 -13.45 -13.19 0.96
N ARG A 103 -13.64 -13.80 2.11
CA ARG A 103 -14.06 -15.21 2.16
C ARG A 103 -15.46 -15.35 1.59
N GLY A 104 -15.64 -16.26 0.63
CA GLY A 104 -16.90 -16.48 -0.05
C GLY A 104 -17.09 -15.65 -1.32
N GLU A 105 -16.22 -14.68 -1.59
CA GLU A 105 -16.24 -13.98 -2.87
C GLU A 105 -15.55 -14.81 -3.96
N GLU A 106 -16.09 -14.72 -5.17
CA GLU A 106 -15.46 -15.30 -6.35
C GLU A 106 -14.40 -14.36 -6.92
N PRO A 107 -13.24 -14.90 -7.33
CA PRO A 107 -12.22 -14.09 -7.98
C PRO A 107 -12.71 -13.61 -9.35
N ALA A 108 -12.45 -12.36 -9.67
CA ALA A 108 -12.72 -11.82 -11.00
C ALA A 108 -11.93 -12.62 -12.07
N PRO A 109 -12.51 -12.80 -13.27
CA PRO A 109 -11.82 -13.47 -14.36
C PRO A 109 -10.49 -12.75 -14.67
N PRO A 110 -9.41 -13.50 -14.94
CA PRO A 110 -8.11 -12.91 -15.19
C PRO A 110 -8.15 -12.08 -16.47
N PRO A 111 -7.55 -10.85 -16.46
CA PRO A 111 -7.44 -10.04 -17.66
C PRO A 111 -6.47 -10.69 -18.68
N PRO A 112 -6.53 -10.32 -19.97
CA PRO A 112 -5.55 -10.74 -20.96
C PRO A 112 -4.13 -10.38 -20.54
N PHE A 113 -3.17 -11.31 -20.69
CA PHE A 113 -1.80 -11.11 -20.25
C PHE A 113 -1.11 -9.92 -20.94
N ASP A 114 -0.59 -8.98 -20.13
CA ASP A 114 0.16 -7.82 -20.60
C ASP A 114 1.53 -7.72 -19.91
N ARG A 115 2.55 -8.27 -20.59
CA ARG A 115 3.94 -8.24 -20.12
C ARG A 115 4.45 -6.81 -19.88
N GLN A 116 4.07 -5.86 -20.75
CA GLN A 116 4.58 -4.50 -20.65
C GLN A 116 3.99 -3.78 -19.44
N ALA A 117 2.68 -3.95 -19.18
CA ALA A 117 2.03 -3.40 -18.00
C ALA A 117 2.65 -3.97 -16.72
N ILE A 118 2.84 -5.31 -16.65
CA ILE A 118 3.48 -5.97 -15.51
C ILE A 118 4.92 -5.46 -15.31
N SER A 119 5.71 -5.32 -16.39
CA SER A 119 7.08 -4.80 -16.29
C SER A 119 7.14 -3.36 -15.80
N ARG A 120 6.20 -2.50 -16.23
CA ARG A 120 6.09 -1.11 -15.73
C ARG A 120 5.78 -1.10 -14.24
N LEU A 121 4.82 -1.91 -13.79
CA LEU A 121 4.44 -2.00 -12.38
C LEU A 121 5.55 -2.57 -11.50
N ALA A 122 6.31 -3.56 -11.99
CA ALA A 122 7.45 -4.11 -11.25
C ALA A 122 8.54 -3.05 -11.02
N ARG A 123 8.89 -2.29 -12.06
CA ARG A 123 9.85 -1.18 -11.94
C ARG A 123 9.35 -0.09 -11.01
N TYR A 124 8.07 0.26 -11.12
CA TYR A 124 7.48 1.28 -10.26
C TYR A 124 7.45 0.84 -8.78
N ALA A 125 7.13 -0.43 -8.50
CA ALA A 125 7.21 -0.97 -7.14
C ALA A 125 8.64 -0.93 -6.57
N GLN A 126 9.66 -1.20 -7.41
CA GLN A 126 11.07 -1.06 -7.01
C GLN A 126 11.43 0.40 -6.71
N GLN A 127 10.99 1.35 -7.55
CA GLN A 127 11.21 2.79 -7.33
C GLN A 127 10.58 3.27 -6.03
N CYS A 128 9.34 2.86 -5.74
CA CYS A 128 8.67 3.20 -4.49
C CYS A 128 9.41 2.62 -3.26
N GLU A 129 9.92 1.39 -3.37
CA GLU A 129 10.70 0.79 -2.29
C GLU A 129 12.04 1.51 -2.08
N SER A 130 12.75 1.87 -3.16
CA SER A 130 13.97 2.66 -3.08
C SER A 130 13.72 4.02 -2.44
N GLY A 131 12.64 4.70 -2.84
CA GLY A 131 12.26 5.99 -2.24
C GLY A 131 12.06 5.90 -0.72
N TRP A 132 11.35 4.88 -0.23
CA TRP A 132 11.22 4.67 1.22
C TRP A 132 12.56 4.39 1.88
N ARG A 133 13.40 3.54 1.30
CA ARG A 133 14.73 3.21 1.85
C ARG A 133 15.61 4.44 1.97
N GLU A 134 15.65 5.24 0.91
CA GLU A 134 16.43 6.48 0.85
C GLU A 134 15.92 7.51 1.87
N TRP A 135 14.61 7.66 1.98
CA TRP A 135 14.00 8.57 2.93
C TRP A 135 14.29 8.17 4.38
N PHE A 136 14.14 6.89 4.74
CA PHE A 136 14.48 6.39 6.07
C PHE A 136 15.97 6.59 6.38
N ALA A 137 16.85 6.31 5.42
CA ALA A 137 18.28 6.49 5.57
C ALA A 137 18.65 7.98 5.76
N ALA A 138 18.09 8.88 4.95
CA ALA A 138 18.33 10.31 5.03
C ALA A 138 17.93 10.91 6.40
N HIS A 139 16.93 10.31 7.06
CA HIS A 139 16.44 10.79 8.36
C HIS A 139 16.91 9.94 9.54
N SER A 140 17.85 9.00 9.31
CA SER A 140 18.38 8.08 10.35
C SER A 140 17.28 7.29 11.07
N ILE A 141 16.22 6.92 10.35
CA ILE A 141 15.11 6.14 10.88
C ILE A 141 15.37 4.65 10.63
N ALA A 142 15.28 3.84 11.67
CA ALA A 142 15.23 2.39 11.59
C ALA A 142 13.77 1.92 11.72
N PRO A 143 13.04 1.71 10.60
CA PRO A 143 11.66 1.25 10.66
C PRO A 143 11.59 -0.21 11.09
N CYS A 144 10.48 -0.63 11.70
CA CYS A 144 10.18 -2.04 11.87
C CYS A 144 9.83 -2.64 10.49
N GLU A 145 10.70 -3.47 9.94
CA GLU A 145 10.45 -4.10 8.65
C GLU A 145 9.48 -5.28 8.78
N VAL A 146 8.48 -5.30 7.92
CA VAL A 146 7.56 -6.44 7.74
C VAL A 146 7.65 -6.90 6.29
N VAL A 147 8.09 -8.12 6.09
CA VAL A 147 8.15 -8.74 4.77
C VAL A 147 6.86 -9.52 4.52
N TYR A 148 6.18 -9.21 3.42
CA TYR A 148 4.89 -9.83 3.07
C TYR A 148 4.96 -11.36 3.03
N GLU A 149 6.02 -11.92 2.48
CA GLU A 149 6.25 -13.36 2.37
C GLU A 149 6.34 -14.01 3.75
N GLN A 150 6.99 -13.38 4.71
CA GLN A 150 7.07 -13.84 6.10
C GLN A 150 5.72 -13.70 6.81
N MET A 151 5.00 -12.62 6.56
CA MET A 151 3.66 -12.42 7.12
C MET A 151 2.68 -13.51 6.65
N THR A 152 2.77 -13.93 5.40
CA THR A 152 1.88 -14.98 4.86
C THR A 152 2.16 -16.37 5.41
N SER A 153 3.37 -16.64 5.88
CA SER A 153 3.79 -17.91 6.48
C SER A 153 3.68 -17.94 8.00
N GLY A 154 3.65 -16.78 8.66
CA GLY A 154 3.73 -16.68 10.13
C GLY A 154 3.05 -15.43 10.70
N LEU A 155 1.77 -15.19 10.34
CA LEU A 155 1.05 -13.98 10.74
C LEU A 155 1.07 -13.74 12.26
N ALA A 156 0.86 -14.77 13.08
CA ALA A 156 0.82 -14.63 14.54
C ALA A 156 2.17 -14.12 15.09
N ARG A 157 3.29 -14.62 14.55
CA ARG A 157 4.63 -14.16 14.93
C ARG A 157 4.82 -12.69 14.57
N VAL A 158 4.53 -12.32 13.31
CA VAL A 158 4.68 -10.93 12.85
C VAL A 158 3.83 -9.96 13.66
N VAL A 159 2.59 -10.34 14.01
CA VAL A 159 1.73 -9.53 14.87
C VAL A 159 2.30 -9.42 16.28
N GLY A 160 2.90 -10.49 16.82
CA GLY A 160 3.61 -10.47 18.10
C GLY A 160 4.80 -9.49 18.10
N ASP A 161 5.64 -9.56 17.06
CA ASP A 161 6.78 -8.67 16.90
C ASP A 161 6.36 -7.20 16.77
N LEU A 162 5.29 -6.93 16.00
CA LEU A 162 4.72 -5.59 15.87
C LEU A 162 4.15 -5.06 17.18
N ALA A 163 3.46 -5.90 17.95
CA ALA A 163 2.91 -5.50 19.26
C ALA A 163 4.02 -5.13 20.26
N ALA A 164 5.14 -5.84 20.22
CA ALA A 164 6.32 -5.49 21.02
C ALA A 164 6.91 -4.13 20.62
N VAL A 165 7.03 -3.86 19.31
CA VAL A 165 7.50 -2.57 18.79
C VAL A 165 6.57 -1.42 19.15
N LEU A 166 5.26 -1.68 19.15
CA LEU A 166 4.23 -0.70 19.49
C LEU A 166 3.96 -0.60 21.00
N GLU A 167 4.61 -1.45 21.80
CA GLU A 167 4.43 -1.51 23.27
C GLU A 167 2.96 -1.73 23.67
N VAL A 168 2.23 -2.54 22.89
CA VAL A 168 0.81 -2.83 23.15
C VAL A 168 0.60 -4.27 23.59
N ALA A 169 -0.32 -4.46 24.52
CA ALA A 169 -0.71 -5.79 24.92
C ALA A 169 -1.48 -6.50 23.80
N LEU A 170 -1.13 -7.76 23.57
CA LEU A 170 -1.87 -8.61 22.64
C LEU A 170 -3.13 -9.17 23.29
N PRO A 171 -4.25 -9.20 22.57
CA PRO A 171 -5.44 -9.86 23.09
C PRO A 171 -5.20 -11.37 23.24
N PRO A 172 -5.84 -12.04 24.20
CA PRO A 172 -5.77 -13.49 24.34
C PRO A 172 -6.32 -14.15 23.04
N GLY A 173 -5.71 -15.25 22.63
CA GLY A 173 -6.14 -15.99 21.44
C GLY A 173 -5.50 -15.53 20.11
N LEU A 174 -4.41 -14.79 20.15
CA LEU A 174 -3.69 -14.32 18.95
C LEU A 174 -3.35 -15.45 17.96
N GLY A 175 -3.00 -16.64 18.44
CA GLY A 175 -2.74 -17.82 17.60
C GLY A 175 -3.94 -18.28 16.76
N GLN A 176 -5.14 -17.78 17.06
CA GLN A 176 -6.39 -18.10 16.35
C GLN A 176 -6.80 -17.02 15.34
N ILE A 177 -5.99 -15.95 15.19
CA ILE A 177 -6.28 -14.89 14.21
C ILE A 177 -6.28 -15.50 12.82
N ARG A 178 -7.45 -15.43 12.18
CA ARG A 178 -7.62 -15.83 10.78
C ARG A 178 -7.76 -14.57 9.93
N PRO A 179 -6.95 -14.42 8.87
CA PRO A 179 -7.12 -13.31 7.94
C PRO A 179 -8.55 -13.29 7.39
N ARG A 180 -9.17 -12.12 7.35
CA ARG A 180 -10.49 -11.93 6.73
C ARG A 180 -10.42 -12.02 5.21
N LEU A 181 -9.28 -11.64 4.65
CA LEU A 181 -9.03 -11.66 3.22
C LEU A 181 -8.36 -12.98 2.82
N ARG A 182 -8.72 -13.48 1.65
CA ARG A 182 -8.05 -14.61 1.02
C ARG A 182 -6.81 -14.11 0.27
N ARG A 183 -5.77 -14.94 0.25
CA ARG A 183 -4.63 -14.72 -0.64
C ARG A 183 -5.11 -14.92 -2.09
N GLN A 184 -4.92 -13.90 -2.93
CA GLN A 184 -5.27 -13.96 -4.36
C GLN A 184 -4.19 -14.66 -5.20
N ALA A 185 -3.01 -14.96 -4.64
CA ALA A 185 -1.99 -15.75 -5.31
C ALA A 185 -2.45 -17.21 -5.38
N ASP A 186 -2.84 -17.65 -6.57
CA ASP A 186 -3.36 -18.96 -6.94
C ASP A 186 -2.47 -19.57 -8.05
N HIS A 187 -2.88 -20.73 -8.57
CA HIS A 187 -2.24 -21.38 -9.73
C HIS A 187 -2.18 -20.46 -10.96
N HIS A 188 -3.12 -19.51 -11.11
CA HIS A 188 -3.08 -18.49 -12.16
C HIS A 188 -1.87 -17.57 -12.02
N THR A 189 -1.52 -17.15 -10.81
CA THR A 189 -0.33 -16.32 -10.57
C THR A 189 0.94 -17.06 -10.98
N GLY A 190 1.06 -18.36 -10.65
CA GLY A 190 2.18 -19.19 -11.10
C GLY A 190 2.29 -19.24 -12.63
N ARG A 191 1.17 -19.47 -13.32
CA ARG A 191 1.14 -19.46 -14.79
C ARG A 191 1.53 -18.10 -15.41
N LEU A 192 1.12 -17.01 -14.79
CA LEU A 192 1.50 -15.66 -15.25
C LEU A 192 2.99 -15.39 -15.06
N VAL A 193 3.59 -15.88 -13.97
CA VAL A 193 5.06 -15.82 -13.75
C VAL A 193 5.79 -16.62 -14.83
N GLU A 194 5.32 -17.84 -15.14
CA GLU A 194 5.89 -18.65 -16.23
C GLU A 194 5.78 -17.93 -17.59
N LEU A 195 4.61 -17.37 -17.92
CA LEU A 195 4.40 -16.61 -19.14
C LEU A 195 5.31 -15.38 -19.20
N PHE A 196 5.50 -14.71 -18.08
CA PHE A 196 6.41 -13.56 -18.00
C PHE A 196 7.87 -13.95 -18.23
N ASN A 197 8.30 -15.08 -17.73
CA ASN A 197 9.69 -15.56 -17.86
C ASN A 197 9.99 -16.21 -19.23
N ARG A 198 8.98 -16.53 -20.05
CA ARG A 198 9.22 -17.05 -21.41
C ARG A 198 9.91 -15.98 -22.25
N PRO A 199 10.94 -16.32 -23.03
CA PRO A 199 11.54 -15.38 -23.98
C PRO A 199 10.47 -14.84 -24.94
N SER A 200 10.50 -13.54 -25.21
CA SER A 200 9.67 -12.98 -26.28
C SER A 200 10.09 -13.59 -27.61
N PRO A 201 9.14 -14.01 -28.47
CA PRO A 201 9.49 -14.53 -29.80
C PRO A 201 10.35 -13.50 -30.54
N SER A 202 11.47 -13.96 -31.09
CA SER A 202 12.36 -13.11 -31.84
C SER A 202 11.64 -12.53 -33.08
N PRO A 203 11.86 -11.25 -33.44
CA PRO A 203 11.19 -10.66 -34.61
C PRO A 203 11.38 -11.44 -35.92
N ARG A 204 12.37 -12.33 -36.00
CA ARG A 204 12.62 -13.19 -37.18
C ARG A 204 11.61 -14.35 -37.31
N GLN A 205 10.93 -14.76 -36.24
CA GLN A 205 9.96 -15.89 -36.29
C GLN A 205 8.55 -15.47 -36.76
N ILE A 206 8.24 -14.18 -36.73
CA ILE A 206 6.93 -13.64 -37.14
C ILE A 206 6.84 -13.59 -38.71
N ARG A 207 7.96 -13.65 -39.44
CA ARG A 207 7.98 -13.58 -40.90
C ARG A 207 7.87 -14.94 -41.62
N GLN A 208 7.72 -16.06 -40.94
CA GLN A 208 7.71 -17.39 -41.52
C GLN A 208 6.37 -18.13 -41.36
N SER A 209 5.26 -17.45 -41.04
CA SER A 209 3.95 -18.07 -41.21
C SER A 209 3.55 -17.97 -42.67
N PRO A 210 3.40 -19.10 -43.38
CA PRO A 210 2.90 -19.06 -44.76
C PRO A 210 1.46 -18.57 -44.71
N ALA A 211 1.17 -17.57 -45.55
CA ALA A 211 -0.20 -17.20 -45.85
C ALA A 211 -0.89 -18.40 -46.51
N CYS A 212 -1.97 -18.91 -45.87
CA CYS A 212 -2.97 -19.70 -46.53
C CYS A 212 -3.98 -18.80 -47.22
#